data_eca093ae3c08d944d20f37993232f75f
#
_entry.id   eca093ae3c08d944d20f37993232f75f
#
_cell.length_a   1.000
_cell.length_b   1.000
_cell.length_c   1.000
_cell.angle_alpha   90.00
_cell.angle_beta   90.00
_cell.angle_gamma   90.00
#
_symmetry.space_group_name_H-M   'P 1'
#
loop_
_entity.id
_entity.type
_entity.pdbx_description
1 polymer ?
#
loop_
_entity_poly.entity_id
_entity_poly.type
_entity_poly.pdbx_seq_one_letter_code
_entity_poly.pdbx_strand_id
1 'polypeptide(L)'
;RLARSVLSRQPAANKQIIVITDGEPTAHLEGREVVLIYPPAEKTAKHTLTEVRHCANAGIRVSSFALIEDYFYLGLVNFVEEMARVSRGVAAYCSTDEIGNMVFQSFIGGRQTKRYQ
;
A
#
# COMPACT_ATOMS: atom_id res chain seq x y z
N ARG A 1 7.66 6.65 2.49
CA ARG A 1 8.80 7.53 2.20
C ARG A 1 10.14 6.80 2.32
N LEU A 2 10.39 6.15 3.46
CA LEU A 2 11.64 5.41 3.65
C LEU A 2 11.80 4.28 2.63
N ALA A 3 10.77 3.48 2.42
CA ALA A 3 10.81 2.38 1.46
C ALA A 3 11.12 2.88 0.04
N ARG A 4 10.51 3.98 -0.38
CA ARG A 4 10.80 4.60 -1.68
C ARG A 4 12.26 5.04 -1.75
N SER A 5 12.78 5.66 -0.70
CA SER A 5 14.17 6.10 -0.64
C SER A 5 15.14 4.92 -0.78
N VAL A 6 14.86 3.81 -0.09
CA VAL A 6 15.71 2.60 -0.17
C VAL A 6 15.68 2.01 -1.58
N LEU A 7 14.47 1.83 -2.15
CA LEU A 7 14.31 1.20 -3.46
C LEU A 7 14.88 2.05 -4.59
N SER A 8 14.79 3.38 -4.48
CA SER A 8 15.30 4.27 -5.52
C SER A 8 16.82 4.16 -5.71
N ARG A 9 17.54 3.66 -4.71
CA ARG A 9 18.98 3.45 -4.78
C ARG A 9 19.37 2.10 -5.37
N GLN A 10 18.40 1.22 -5.59
CA GLN A 10 18.67 -0.12 -6.10
C GLN A 10 18.67 -0.12 -7.63
N PRO A 11 19.58 -0.89 -8.26
CA PRO A 11 19.66 -0.93 -9.71
C PRO A 11 18.62 -1.85 -10.36
N ALA A 12 17.82 -2.56 -9.58
CA ALA A 12 16.83 -3.49 -10.11
C ALA A 12 15.81 -2.78 -11.01
N ALA A 13 15.40 -3.44 -12.08
CA ALA A 13 14.42 -2.90 -13.02
C ALA A 13 12.99 -2.94 -12.45
N ASN A 14 12.67 -4.00 -11.68
CA ASN A 14 11.35 -4.18 -11.10
C ASN A 14 11.41 -3.95 -9.59
N LYS A 15 10.65 -2.97 -9.12
CA LYS A 15 10.64 -2.60 -7.72
C LYS A 15 9.21 -2.62 -7.20
N GLN A 16 9.01 -3.19 -6.04
CA GLN A 16 7.69 -3.33 -5.45
C GLN A 16 7.74 -3.13 -3.94
N ILE A 17 6.72 -2.44 -3.43
CA ILE A 17 6.45 -2.33 -2.01
C ILE A 17 5.17 -3.13 -1.74
N ILE A 18 5.20 -3.96 -0.72
CA ILE A 18 4.03 -4.70 -0.27
C ILE A 18 3.61 -4.12 1.09
N VAL A 19 2.37 -3.67 1.16
CA VAL A 19 1.78 -3.14 2.38
C VAL A 19 0.76 -4.16 2.90
N ILE A 20 0.92 -4.55 4.15
CA ILE A 20 -0.05 -5.42 4.83
C ILE A 20 -0.60 -4.61 5.99
N THR A 21 -1.90 -4.40 6.01
CA THR A 21 -2.51 -3.50 6.99
C THR A 21 -3.88 -4.01 7.45
N ASP A 22 -4.21 -3.71 8.71
CA ASP A 22 -5.51 -3.99 9.31
C ASP A 22 -6.33 -2.70 9.54
N GLY A 23 -5.81 -1.55 9.11
CA GLY A 23 -6.49 -0.27 9.32
C GLY A 23 -5.99 0.85 8.42
N GLU A 24 -6.67 1.97 8.47
CA GLU A 24 -6.27 3.18 7.78
C GLU A 24 -5.07 3.83 8.46
N PRO A 25 -4.29 4.65 7.73
CA PRO A 25 -3.14 5.32 8.36
C PRO A 25 -3.59 6.38 9.36
N THR A 26 -2.87 6.44 10.48
CA THR A 26 -3.12 7.39 11.55
C THR A 26 -1.96 8.35 11.77
N ALA A 27 -0.91 8.25 10.97
CA ALA A 27 0.27 9.08 11.11
C ALA A 27 0.79 9.54 9.74
N HIS A 28 1.32 10.74 9.71
CA HIS A 28 1.99 11.26 8.52
C HIS A 28 3.07 12.27 8.93
N LEU A 29 3.92 12.65 7.99
CA LEU A 29 4.93 13.66 8.20
C LEU A 29 4.45 15.02 7.66
N GLU A 30 4.61 16.06 8.44
CA GLU A 30 4.50 17.45 8.00
C GLU A 30 5.87 18.08 8.21
N GLY A 31 6.61 18.27 7.11
CA GLY A 31 8.03 18.62 7.20
C GLY A 31 8.81 17.50 7.88
N ARG A 32 9.39 17.78 9.05
CA ARG A 32 10.13 16.79 9.84
C ARG A 32 9.34 16.28 11.05
N GLU A 33 8.15 16.82 11.26
CA GLU A 33 7.34 16.43 12.41
C GLU A 33 6.42 15.28 12.09
N VAL A 34 6.27 14.36 13.04
CA VAL A 34 5.30 13.28 12.96
C VAL A 34 3.98 13.76 13.53
N VAL A 35 2.94 13.69 12.74
CA VAL A 35 1.59 14.03 13.15
C VAL A 35 0.80 12.74 13.33
N LEU A 36 0.23 12.56 14.51
CA LEU A 36 -0.61 11.40 14.84
C LEU A 36 -2.05 11.89 15.00
N ILE A 37 -2.96 11.28 14.25
CA ILE A 37 -4.39 11.64 14.30
C ILE A 37 -5.21 10.35 14.46
N TYR A 38 -5.94 10.27 15.54
CA TYR A 38 -6.86 9.16 15.80
C TYR A 38 -8.19 9.70 16.30
N PRO A 39 -9.33 9.26 15.76
CA PRO A 39 -9.49 8.26 14.69
C PRO A 39 -8.90 8.70 13.35
N PRO A 40 -8.74 7.77 12.37
CA PRO A 40 -8.13 8.08 11.08
C PRO A 40 -8.78 9.27 10.40
N ALA A 41 -7.96 10.16 9.85
CA ALA A 41 -8.42 11.39 9.23
C ALA A 41 -8.07 11.43 7.74
N GLU A 42 -8.91 12.12 6.97
CA GLU A 42 -8.71 12.30 5.54
C GLU A 42 -7.34 12.91 5.22
N LYS A 43 -6.87 13.83 6.05
CA LYS A 43 -5.57 14.48 5.88
C LYS A 43 -4.42 13.46 5.86
N THR A 44 -4.44 12.52 6.78
CA THR A 44 -3.43 11.46 6.85
C THR A 44 -3.51 10.53 5.63
N ALA A 45 -4.71 10.17 5.21
CA ALA A 45 -4.91 9.38 4.01
C ALA A 45 -4.36 10.09 2.77
N LYS A 46 -4.61 11.38 2.63
CA LYS A 46 -4.10 12.17 1.50
C LYS A 46 -2.58 12.22 1.47
N HIS A 47 -1.93 12.41 2.62
CA HIS A 47 -0.46 12.38 2.70
C HIS A 47 0.09 11.02 2.29
N THR A 48 -0.55 9.96 2.74
CA THR A 48 -0.13 8.59 2.38
C THR A 48 -0.30 8.34 0.89
N LEU A 49 -1.43 8.73 0.31
CA LEU A 49 -1.69 8.57 -1.13
C LEU A 49 -0.73 9.40 -1.99
N THR A 50 -0.34 10.57 -1.51
CA THR A 50 0.68 11.40 -2.19
C THR A 50 2.02 10.64 -2.26
N GLU A 51 2.42 10.00 -1.16
CA GLU A 51 3.65 9.21 -1.16
C GLU A 51 3.55 7.99 -2.07
N VAL A 52 2.38 7.34 -2.11
CA VAL A 52 2.14 6.22 -3.04
C VAL A 52 2.26 6.70 -4.48
N ARG A 53 1.77 7.89 -4.79
CA ARG A 53 1.91 8.49 -6.12
C ARG A 53 3.38 8.75 -6.45
N HIS A 54 4.16 9.23 -5.49
CA HIS A 54 5.60 9.40 -5.68
C HIS A 54 6.28 8.07 -6.00
N CYS A 55 5.86 6.99 -5.37
CA CYS A 55 6.35 5.64 -5.68
C CYS A 55 6.04 5.28 -7.13
N ALA A 56 4.80 5.47 -7.56
CA ALA A 56 4.38 5.17 -8.93
C ALA A 56 5.21 5.96 -9.94
N ASN A 57 5.43 7.25 -9.69
CA ASN A 57 6.22 8.12 -10.57
C ASN A 57 7.69 7.69 -10.63
N ALA A 58 8.19 7.03 -9.59
CA ALA A 58 9.54 6.49 -9.54
C ALA A 58 9.64 5.06 -10.09
N GLY A 59 8.56 4.53 -10.67
CA GLY A 59 8.53 3.17 -11.20
C GLY A 59 8.41 2.09 -10.14
N ILE A 60 7.97 2.43 -8.95
CA ILE A 60 7.81 1.50 -7.84
C ILE A 60 6.32 1.16 -7.70
N ARG A 61 5.99 -0.12 -7.80
CA ARG A 61 4.63 -0.60 -7.61
C ARG A 61 4.34 -0.78 -6.13
N VAL A 62 3.15 -0.39 -5.70
CA VAL A 62 2.70 -0.60 -4.32
C VAL A 62 1.48 -1.51 -4.35
N SER A 63 1.61 -2.69 -3.76
CA SER A 63 0.51 -3.65 -3.63
C SER A 63 0.08 -3.71 -2.17
N SER A 64 -1.22 -3.69 -1.93
CA SER A 64 -1.79 -3.55 -0.60
C SER A 64 -2.71 -4.72 -0.27
N PHE A 65 -2.51 -5.31 0.89
CA PHE A 65 -3.30 -6.42 1.38
C PHE A 65 -3.95 -6.01 2.69
N ALA A 66 -5.28 -5.92 2.67
CA ALA A 66 -6.08 -5.58 3.84
C ALA A 66 -6.45 -6.86 4.58
N LEU A 67 -6.09 -6.93 5.86
CA LEU A 67 -6.49 -8.03 6.74
C LEU A 67 -7.88 -7.77 7.26
N ILE A 68 -8.83 -8.60 6.87
CA ILE A 68 -10.23 -8.53 7.30
C ILE A 68 -10.54 -9.82 8.03
N GLU A 69 -10.87 -9.69 9.31
CA GLU A 69 -11.16 -10.86 10.16
C GLU A 69 -12.67 -11.03 10.33
N ASP A 70 -13.22 -10.44 11.38
CA ASP A 70 -14.60 -10.73 11.78
C ASP A 70 -15.63 -9.73 11.26
N TYR A 71 -15.21 -8.54 10.85
CA TYR A 71 -16.13 -7.55 10.34
C TYR A 71 -15.52 -6.72 9.21
N PHE A 72 -16.38 -6.19 8.41
CA PHE A 72 -16.05 -5.41 7.24
C PHE A 72 -15.90 -3.94 7.63
N TYR A 73 -14.74 -3.36 7.30
CA TYR A 73 -14.46 -1.96 7.58
C TYR A 73 -14.34 -1.17 6.27
N LEU A 74 -15.38 -0.43 5.94
CA LEU A 74 -15.49 0.26 4.66
C LEU A 74 -14.37 1.29 4.44
N GLY A 75 -13.97 2.01 5.46
CA GLY A 75 -12.88 2.99 5.35
C GLY A 75 -11.57 2.36 4.92
N LEU A 76 -11.26 1.19 5.46
CA LEU A 76 -10.06 0.46 5.06
C LEU A 76 -10.13 -0.02 3.61
N VAL A 77 -11.28 -0.55 3.21
CA VAL A 77 -11.51 -1.00 1.83
C VAL A 77 -11.32 0.15 0.85
N ASN A 78 -11.95 1.28 1.11
CA ASN A 78 -11.85 2.46 0.25
C ASN A 78 -10.40 2.96 0.16
N PHE A 79 -9.70 2.99 1.28
CA PHE A 79 -8.31 3.42 1.31
C PHE A 79 -7.40 2.51 0.48
N VAL A 80 -7.54 1.19 0.66
CA VAL A 80 -6.71 0.21 -0.05
C VAL A 80 -6.99 0.24 -1.55
N GLU A 81 -8.24 0.43 -1.95
CA GLU A 81 -8.59 0.59 -3.36
C GLU A 81 -7.98 1.85 -3.97
N GLU A 82 -8.00 2.97 -3.23
CA GLU A 82 -7.36 4.20 -3.68
C GLU A 82 -5.84 4.02 -3.84
N MET A 83 -5.20 3.32 -2.90
CA MET A 83 -3.78 3.01 -3.03
C MET A 83 -3.46 2.24 -4.30
N ALA A 84 -4.27 1.22 -4.60
CA ALA A 84 -4.09 0.43 -5.82
C ALA A 84 -4.29 1.27 -7.08
N ARG A 85 -5.33 2.10 -7.09
CA ARG A 85 -5.62 2.98 -8.22
C ARG A 85 -4.48 3.96 -8.49
N VAL A 86 -3.94 4.56 -7.45
CA VAL A 86 -2.86 5.55 -7.56
C VAL A 86 -1.54 4.90 -7.98
N SER A 87 -1.23 3.71 -7.49
CA SER A 87 0.07 3.05 -7.69
C SER A 87 0.09 2.04 -8.82
N ARG A 88 -1.06 1.71 -9.42
CA ARG A 88 -1.20 0.63 -10.39
C ARG A 88 -0.81 -0.73 -9.82
N GLY A 89 -0.81 -0.86 -8.52
CA GLY A 89 -0.55 -2.12 -7.82
C GLY A 89 -1.80 -2.95 -7.66
N VAL A 90 -1.69 -3.98 -6.83
CA VAL A 90 -2.79 -4.87 -6.49
C VAL A 90 -3.39 -4.42 -5.17
N ALA A 91 -4.72 -4.47 -5.07
CA ALA A 91 -5.43 -4.40 -3.80
C ALA A 91 -6.14 -5.72 -3.58
N ALA A 92 -5.98 -6.31 -2.42
CA ALA A 92 -6.62 -7.57 -2.09
C ALA A 92 -7.03 -7.58 -0.63
N TYR A 93 -8.04 -8.39 -0.33
CA TYR A 93 -8.59 -8.55 1.01
C TYR A 93 -8.44 -10.01 1.40
N CYS A 94 -7.89 -10.28 2.57
CA CYS A 94 -7.59 -11.66 2.96
C CYS A 94 -7.64 -11.83 4.47
N SER A 95 -7.82 -13.07 4.88
CA SER A 95 -7.61 -13.47 6.27
C SER A 95 -6.13 -13.66 6.54
N THR A 96 -5.77 -13.79 7.82
CA THR A 96 -4.39 -14.06 8.21
C THR A 96 -3.87 -15.40 7.66
N ASP A 97 -4.74 -16.35 7.40
CA ASP A 97 -4.36 -17.67 6.88
C ASP A 97 -4.00 -17.63 5.39
N GLU A 98 -4.55 -16.67 4.65
CA GLU A 98 -4.38 -16.59 3.20
C GLU A 98 -3.25 -15.67 2.76
N ILE A 99 -2.78 -14.79 3.67
CA ILE A 99 -1.90 -13.67 3.31
C ILE A 99 -0.62 -14.11 2.59
N GLY A 100 0.01 -15.19 3.05
CA GLY A 100 1.26 -15.65 2.46
C GLY A 100 1.09 -16.04 0.99
N ASN A 101 0.02 -16.78 0.68
CA ASN A 101 -0.26 -17.18 -0.69
C ASN A 101 -0.60 -15.99 -1.58
N MET A 102 -1.39 -15.03 -1.07
CA MET A 102 -1.79 -13.85 -1.85
C MET A 102 -0.59 -12.96 -2.15
N VAL A 103 0.32 -12.79 -1.20
CA VAL A 103 1.55 -12.02 -1.41
C VAL A 103 2.40 -12.68 -2.49
N PHE A 104 2.56 -13.99 -2.43
CA PHE A 104 3.32 -14.73 -3.42
C PHE A 104 2.70 -14.60 -4.82
N GLN A 105 1.39 -14.75 -4.94
CA GLN A 105 0.69 -14.58 -6.21
C GLN A 105 0.85 -13.16 -6.76
N SER A 106 0.78 -12.17 -5.91
CA SER A 106 0.99 -10.76 -6.30
C SER A 106 2.41 -10.55 -6.85
N PHE A 107 3.41 -11.15 -6.23
CA PHE A 107 4.80 -11.05 -6.68
C PHE A 107 4.96 -11.66 -8.08
N ILE A 108 4.43 -12.85 -8.30
CA ILE A 108 4.48 -13.50 -9.61
C ILE A 108 3.72 -12.66 -10.65
N GLY A 109 2.52 -12.20 -10.31
CA GLY A 109 1.71 -11.37 -11.20
C GLY A 109 2.39 -10.06 -11.57
N GLY A 110 3.08 -9.45 -10.61
CA GLY A 110 3.86 -8.25 -10.86
C GLY A 110 5.00 -8.48 -11.84
N ARG A 111 5.68 -9.60 -11.73
CA ARG A 111 6.77 -9.95 -12.65
C ARG A 111 6.28 -10.25 -14.05
N GLN A 112 5.06 -10.79 -14.18
CA GLN A 112 4.44 -11.14 -15.45
C GLN A 112 3.55 -10.03 -16.00
N THR A 113 3.55 -8.86 -15.36
CA THR A 113 2.66 -7.73 -15.67
C THR A 113 1.17 -8.07 -15.57
N LYS A 114 0.82 -9.16 -14.88
CA LYS A 114 -0.57 -9.53 -14.60
C LYS A 114 -1.05 -8.87 -13.32
N ARG A 115 -2.34 -8.60 -13.27
CA ARG A 115 -3.00 -8.10 -12.06
C ARG A 115 -3.92 -9.16 -11.50
N TYR A 116 -3.91 -9.28 -10.17
CA TYR A 116 -4.84 -10.12 -9.42
C TYR A 116 -5.80 -9.22 -8.68
N GLN A 117 -7.06 -9.53 -8.75
CA GLN A 117 -8.12 -8.81 -8.05
C GLN A 117 -8.78 -9.68 -7.00
#